data_140d50de69026bd1d37993e5709a6eb3
#
_entry.id   140d50de69026bd1d37993e5709a6eb3
#
_cell.length_a   1.000
_cell.length_b   1.000
_cell.length_c   1.000
_cell.angle_alpha   90.00
_cell.angle_beta   90.00
_cell.angle_gamma   90.00
#
_symmetry.space_group_name_H-M   'P 1'
#
loop_
_entity.id
_entity.type
_entity.pdbx_description
1 polymer ?
#
loop_
_entity_poly.entity_id
_entity_poly.type
_entity_poly.pdbx_seq_one_letter_code
_entity_poly.pdbx_strand_id
1 'polypeptide(L)'
;SIIHAVHRLDMDTSGVMIFAKTQLAAVNLRRQFEEHTVRKIYMAKVSARFRSLPTQSESKGNRLASIDLPLSPDYDERPRQKVDFKQGKEAHTEYEIIKEYADGTADLLLYPHTGRTHQLRVHCAHTLGLGRPILGDLLYGAHTVRLQTDASAQPSRLCLHALSITFRHPDTDAPLTFTSQHLCY
;
A
#
# COMPACT_ATOMS: atom_id res chain seq x y z
N SER A 1 0.24 -31.98 -0.04
CA SER A 1 -0.03 -31.05 1.09
C SER A 1 -0.88 -29.92 0.59
N ILE A 2 -1.95 -29.60 1.29
CA ILE A 2 -2.82 -28.44 0.96
C ILE A 2 -2.13 -27.19 1.49
N ILE A 3 -1.97 -26.18 0.62
CA ILE A 3 -1.42 -24.88 0.98
C ILE A 3 -2.59 -23.90 1.21
N HIS A 4 -2.55 -23.19 2.34
CA HIS A 4 -3.61 -22.26 2.73
C HIS A 4 -3.16 -20.81 2.57
N ALA A 5 -3.90 -20.02 1.79
CA ALA A 5 -3.73 -18.58 1.75
C ALA A 5 -4.27 -17.97 3.06
N VAL A 6 -3.48 -17.10 3.70
CA VAL A 6 -3.83 -16.43 4.96
C VAL A 6 -4.03 -14.93 4.79
N HIS A 7 -3.55 -14.38 3.68
CA HIS A 7 -3.78 -13.01 3.24
C HIS A 7 -3.71 -12.91 1.71
N ARG A 8 -3.88 -11.72 1.19
CA ARG A 8 -3.83 -11.46 -0.26
C ARG A 8 -3.05 -10.18 -0.55
N LEU A 9 -2.52 -10.10 -1.76
CA LEU A 9 -2.08 -8.87 -2.41
C LEU A 9 -3.12 -8.48 -3.48
N ASP A 10 -3.17 -7.21 -3.86
CA ASP A 10 -3.94 -6.78 -5.03
C ASP A 10 -3.32 -7.39 -6.30
N MET A 11 -4.12 -7.57 -7.35
CA MET A 11 -3.77 -8.34 -8.55
C MET A 11 -2.42 -7.92 -9.16
N ASP A 12 -2.13 -6.62 -9.20
CA ASP A 12 -0.93 -6.07 -9.83
C ASP A 12 0.20 -5.77 -8.83
N THR A 13 -0.03 -6.05 -7.53
CA THR A 13 0.98 -5.87 -6.48
C THR A 13 1.93 -7.06 -6.44
N SER A 14 3.21 -6.80 -6.55
CA SER A 14 4.26 -7.81 -6.40
C SER A 14 4.76 -7.92 -4.95
N GLY A 15 5.61 -8.92 -4.66
CA GLY A 15 6.35 -9.01 -3.43
C GLY A 15 6.04 -10.22 -2.56
N VAL A 16 6.30 -10.09 -1.26
CA VAL A 16 6.24 -11.19 -0.30
C VAL A 16 4.81 -11.57 0.04
N MET A 17 4.50 -12.87 -0.02
CA MET A 17 3.25 -13.47 0.45
C MET A 17 3.54 -14.65 1.38
N ILE A 18 2.66 -14.85 2.38
CA ILE A 18 2.73 -15.97 3.32
C ILE A 18 1.65 -16.98 2.97
N PHE A 19 2.03 -18.25 2.96
CA PHE A 19 1.13 -19.38 2.87
C PHE A 19 1.38 -20.35 4.02
N ALA A 20 0.31 -20.82 4.65
CA ALA A 20 0.41 -21.83 5.69
C ALA A 20 0.40 -23.25 5.10
N LYS A 21 1.22 -24.14 5.63
CA LYS A 21 1.32 -25.55 5.21
C LYS A 21 0.39 -26.47 6.00
N THR A 22 -0.21 -25.98 7.08
CA THR A 22 -1.15 -26.73 7.93
C THR A 22 -2.36 -25.88 8.27
N GLN A 23 -3.48 -26.51 8.60
CA GLN A 23 -4.69 -25.81 9.03
C GLN A 23 -4.49 -25.03 10.33
N LEU A 24 -3.73 -25.57 11.28
CA LEU A 24 -3.44 -24.90 12.55
C LEU A 24 -2.63 -23.63 12.33
N ALA A 25 -1.59 -23.70 11.51
CA ALA A 25 -0.81 -22.51 11.13
C ALA A 25 -1.67 -21.49 10.40
N ALA A 26 -2.59 -21.91 9.52
CA ALA A 26 -3.49 -21.00 8.82
C ALA A 26 -4.42 -20.26 9.78
N VAL A 27 -4.99 -20.92 10.77
CA VAL A 27 -5.86 -20.32 11.80
C VAL A 27 -5.06 -19.28 12.62
N ASN A 28 -3.86 -19.66 13.09
CA ASN A 28 -3.01 -18.77 13.86
C ASN A 28 -2.62 -17.51 13.06
N LEU A 29 -2.13 -17.69 11.82
CA LEU A 29 -1.72 -16.57 10.98
C LEU A 29 -2.88 -15.65 10.62
N ARG A 30 -4.06 -16.18 10.29
CA ARG A 30 -5.25 -15.35 10.04
C ARG A 30 -5.59 -14.48 11.25
N ARG A 31 -5.55 -15.06 12.46
CA ARG A 31 -5.75 -14.29 13.70
C ARG A 31 -4.76 -13.16 13.83
N GLN A 32 -3.47 -13.37 13.55
CA GLN A 32 -2.46 -12.30 13.58
C GLN A 32 -2.77 -11.17 12.58
N PHE A 33 -3.29 -11.48 11.38
CA PHE A 33 -3.76 -10.47 10.43
C PHE A 33 -5.00 -9.72 10.93
N GLU A 34 -5.97 -10.40 11.53
CA GLU A 34 -7.20 -9.83 12.09
C GLU A 34 -6.89 -8.91 13.29
N GLU A 35 -5.96 -9.30 14.14
CA GLU A 35 -5.49 -8.52 15.30
C GLU A 35 -4.49 -7.42 14.93
N HIS A 36 -4.18 -7.25 13.62
CA HIS A 36 -3.22 -6.26 13.13
C HIS A 36 -1.81 -6.35 13.74
N THR A 37 -1.39 -7.54 14.19
CA THR A 37 -0.06 -7.77 14.76
C THR A 37 1.01 -8.05 13.71
N VAL A 38 0.60 -8.38 12.47
CA VAL A 38 1.50 -8.55 11.33
C VAL A 38 1.96 -7.19 10.83
N ARG A 39 3.27 -6.95 10.85
CA ARG A 39 3.87 -5.73 10.29
C ARG A 39 4.18 -5.94 8.81
N LYS A 40 3.83 -4.97 8.01
CA LYS A 40 4.01 -4.99 6.55
C LYS A 40 4.71 -3.70 6.12
N ILE A 41 5.66 -3.83 5.22
CA ILE A 41 6.32 -2.70 4.59
C ILE A 41 6.16 -2.85 3.08
N TYR A 42 5.67 -1.81 2.43
CA TYR A 42 5.57 -1.75 0.98
C TYR A 42 6.49 -0.67 0.45
N MET A 43 7.01 -0.87 -0.74
CA MET A 43 7.67 0.15 -1.50
C MET A 43 6.77 0.56 -2.67
N ALA A 44 6.66 1.85 -2.90
CA ALA A 44 5.89 2.40 -4.00
C ALA A 44 6.66 3.52 -4.69
N LYS A 45 6.47 3.64 -6.01
CA LYS A 45 6.85 4.82 -6.76
C LYS A 45 5.60 5.62 -7.12
N VAL A 46 5.56 6.88 -6.74
CA VAL A 46 4.39 7.75 -6.94
C VAL A 46 4.67 8.84 -7.96
N SER A 47 3.61 9.34 -8.57
CA SER A 47 3.66 10.45 -9.52
C SER A 47 4.11 11.76 -8.88
N ALA A 48 4.42 12.75 -9.70
CA ALA A 48 4.60 14.13 -9.25
C ALA A 48 3.35 14.64 -8.52
N ARG A 49 3.54 15.56 -7.58
CA ARG A 49 2.41 16.15 -6.84
C ARG A 49 1.45 16.89 -7.79
N PHE A 50 0.17 16.65 -7.61
CA PHE A 50 -0.86 17.53 -8.11
C PHE A 50 -0.86 18.82 -7.29
N ARG A 51 -0.49 19.95 -7.90
CA ARG A 51 -0.51 21.30 -7.32
C ARG A 51 -0.02 21.37 -5.88
N SER A 52 0.83 22.32 -5.59
CA SER A 52 1.26 22.68 -4.24
C SER A 52 0.07 22.88 -3.29
N LEU A 53 -0.38 21.77 -2.69
CA LEU A 53 -1.08 21.85 -1.41
C LEU A 53 -0.04 22.35 -0.39
N PRO A 54 -0.43 23.21 0.55
CA PRO A 54 0.50 23.66 1.57
C PRO A 54 1.14 22.43 2.20
N THR A 55 2.44 22.38 2.19
CA THR A 55 3.27 21.43 2.93
C THR A 55 2.68 21.30 4.32
N GLN A 56 2.13 20.15 4.66
CA GLN A 56 1.97 19.81 6.07
C GLN A 56 3.36 19.98 6.66
N SER A 57 3.46 20.80 7.69
CA SER A 57 4.69 21.26 8.28
C SER A 57 5.73 20.14 8.31
N GLU A 58 6.87 20.36 7.68
CA GLU A 58 8.07 19.58 7.88
C GLU A 58 8.40 19.63 9.37
N SER A 59 7.87 18.68 10.11
CA SER A 59 8.29 18.42 11.48
C SER A 59 9.71 17.90 11.37
N LYS A 60 10.67 18.78 11.51
CA LYS A 60 12.07 18.42 11.70
C LYS A 60 12.16 17.43 12.86
N GLY A 61 12.24 16.13 12.57
CA GLY A 61 12.51 15.12 13.58
C GLY A 61 11.76 13.80 13.46
N ASN A 62 10.59 13.73 12.80
CA ASN A 62 9.89 12.47 12.59
C ASN A 62 9.65 12.28 11.09
N ARG A 63 10.33 11.29 10.48
CA ARG A 63 10.26 11.03 9.04
C ARG A 63 8.92 10.41 8.61
N LEU A 64 8.14 9.89 9.55
CA LEU A 64 6.86 9.22 9.30
C LEU A 64 5.71 10.23 9.31
N ALA A 65 4.96 10.25 8.23
CA ALA A 65 3.68 10.93 8.13
C ALA A 65 2.54 9.90 8.05
N SER A 66 1.30 10.28 8.39
CA SER A 66 0.16 9.37 8.40
C SER A 66 -0.97 9.82 7.49
N ILE A 67 -1.75 8.83 7.03
CA ILE A 67 -2.98 9.00 6.27
C ILE A 67 -4.07 8.19 6.96
N ASP A 68 -5.11 8.89 7.42
CA ASP A 68 -6.26 8.33 8.13
C ASP A 68 -7.53 8.64 7.32
N LEU A 69 -7.83 7.81 6.33
CA LEU A 69 -8.98 7.98 5.44
C LEU A 69 -9.81 6.69 5.41
N PRO A 70 -11.05 6.70 5.91
CA PRO A 70 -11.90 5.53 5.92
C PRO A 70 -12.32 5.13 4.51
N LEU A 71 -12.38 3.82 4.24
CA LEU A 71 -12.61 3.27 2.92
C LEU A 71 -13.87 2.41 2.84
N SER A 72 -14.60 2.55 1.75
CA SER A 72 -15.71 1.68 1.37
C SER A 72 -15.63 1.27 -0.10
N PRO A 73 -16.30 0.17 -0.50
CA PRO A 73 -16.44 -0.16 -1.92
C PRO A 73 -17.15 0.95 -2.68
N ASP A 74 -16.64 1.28 -3.86
CA ASP A 74 -17.36 2.12 -4.81
C ASP A 74 -18.26 1.22 -5.66
N TYR A 75 -19.54 1.21 -5.33
CA TYR A 75 -20.50 0.32 -6.00
C TYR A 75 -20.79 0.73 -7.44
N ASP A 76 -20.56 2.01 -7.78
CA ASP A 76 -20.81 2.55 -9.13
C ASP A 76 -19.59 2.28 -10.04
N GLU A 77 -18.37 2.21 -9.48
CA GLU A 77 -17.14 2.02 -10.24
C GLU A 77 -16.33 0.80 -9.75
N ARG A 78 -16.95 -0.37 -9.65
CA ARG A 78 -16.24 -1.61 -9.27
C ARG A 78 -15.09 -1.92 -10.23
N PRO A 79 -13.94 -2.42 -9.73
CA PRO A 79 -13.64 -2.88 -8.36
C PRO A 79 -13.06 -1.80 -7.43
N ARG A 80 -13.26 -0.52 -7.74
CA ARG A 80 -12.70 0.61 -6.98
C ARG A 80 -13.20 0.66 -5.55
N GLN A 81 -12.36 1.26 -4.71
CA GLN A 81 -12.69 1.72 -3.36
C GLN A 81 -12.72 3.25 -3.36
N LYS A 82 -13.44 3.85 -2.44
CA LYS A 82 -13.51 5.30 -2.24
C LYS A 82 -13.32 5.68 -0.78
N VAL A 83 -12.91 6.91 -0.55
CA VAL A 83 -12.93 7.52 0.79
C VAL A 83 -14.38 7.83 1.16
N ASP A 84 -14.82 7.32 2.31
CA ASP A 84 -16.19 7.47 2.78
C ASP A 84 -16.19 7.71 4.29
N PHE A 85 -16.37 8.96 4.69
CA PHE A 85 -16.41 9.36 6.09
C PHE A 85 -17.70 8.98 6.83
N LYS A 86 -18.73 8.49 6.11
CA LYS A 86 -20.02 8.11 6.71
C LYS A 86 -20.12 6.61 6.98
N GLN A 87 -19.68 5.79 6.05
CA GLN A 87 -19.85 4.33 6.08
C GLN A 87 -18.54 3.57 5.87
N GLY A 88 -17.46 4.26 5.59
CA GLY A 88 -16.14 3.66 5.36
C GLY A 88 -15.58 3.02 6.63
N LYS A 89 -14.86 1.92 6.43
CA LYS A 89 -14.09 1.27 7.50
C LYS A 89 -12.80 2.02 7.72
N GLU A 90 -12.44 2.24 8.97
CA GLU A 90 -11.17 2.87 9.34
C GLU A 90 -9.98 2.22 8.61
N ALA A 91 -9.11 3.06 8.10
CA ALA A 91 -7.89 2.66 7.44
C ALA A 91 -6.77 3.63 7.79
N HIS A 92 -5.65 3.09 8.26
CA HIS A 92 -4.49 3.84 8.72
C HIS A 92 -3.22 3.37 7.99
N THR A 93 -2.51 4.31 7.40
CA THR A 93 -1.23 4.09 6.71
C THR A 93 -0.23 5.16 7.14
N GLU A 94 0.92 4.75 7.64
CA GLU A 94 2.07 5.64 7.77
C GLU A 94 2.94 5.54 6.51
N TYR A 95 3.70 6.60 6.21
CA TYR A 95 4.60 6.61 5.06
C TYR A 95 5.85 7.45 5.31
N GLU A 96 6.90 7.13 4.57
CA GLU A 96 8.16 7.85 4.51
C GLU A 96 8.57 8.07 3.05
N ILE A 97 8.95 9.31 2.68
CA ILE A 97 9.52 9.61 1.38
C ILE A 97 11.02 9.29 1.46
N ILE A 98 11.45 8.30 0.68
CA ILE A 98 12.84 7.85 0.65
C ILE A 98 13.67 8.69 -0.31
N LYS A 99 13.09 9.01 -1.47
CA LYS A 99 13.76 9.76 -2.51
C LYS A 99 12.77 10.51 -3.38
N GLU A 100 13.05 11.78 -3.66
CA GLU A 100 12.37 12.54 -4.70
C GLU A 100 13.29 12.70 -5.91
N TYR A 101 12.71 12.67 -7.10
CA TYR A 101 13.41 12.77 -8.37
C TYR A 101 13.14 14.12 -9.02
N ALA A 102 14.04 14.52 -9.96
CA ALA A 102 13.93 15.79 -10.64
C ALA A 102 12.65 15.96 -11.50
N ASP A 103 12.06 14.84 -11.94
CA ASP A 103 10.77 14.79 -12.64
C ASP A 103 9.56 14.93 -11.70
N GLY A 104 9.80 15.08 -10.40
CA GLY A 104 8.78 15.21 -9.36
C GLY A 104 8.24 13.87 -8.87
N THR A 105 8.63 12.73 -9.43
CA THR A 105 8.26 11.42 -8.89
C THR A 105 8.98 11.15 -7.57
N ALA A 106 8.50 10.19 -6.77
CA ALA A 106 9.16 9.82 -5.52
C ALA A 106 9.02 8.34 -5.21
N ASP A 107 10.04 7.80 -4.52
CA ASP A 107 9.98 6.49 -3.89
C ASP A 107 9.57 6.64 -2.43
N LEU A 108 8.64 5.79 -2.00
CA LEU A 108 8.05 5.77 -0.66
C LEU A 108 8.22 4.40 0.00
N LEU A 109 8.36 4.41 1.32
CA LEU A 109 7.97 3.28 2.15
C LEU A 109 6.59 3.54 2.75
N LEU A 110 5.74 2.52 2.72
CA LEU A 110 4.36 2.57 3.21
C LEU A 110 4.20 1.48 4.28
N TYR A 111 3.62 1.86 5.41
CA TYR A 111 3.43 1.02 6.59
C TYR A 111 1.93 0.92 6.91
N PRO A 112 1.16 0.00 6.26
CA PRO A 112 -0.26 -0.15 6.54
C PRO A 112 -0.50 -0.84 7.87
N HIS A 113 -1.14 -0.16 8.82
CA HIS A 113 -1.58 -0.72 10.09
C HIS A 113 -2.87 -1.52 9.95
N THR A 114 -3.73 -1.14 9.02
CA THR A 114 -4.92 -1.88 8.58
C THR A 114 -4.69 -2.54 7.22
N GLY A 115 -5.65 -3.33 6.74
CA GLY A 115 -5.54 -4.07 5.48
C GLY A 115 -6.80 -3.99 4.62
N ARG A 116 -7.32 -2.79 4.34
CA ARG A 116 -8.50 -2.63 3.49
C ARG A 116 -8.13 -2.84 2.01
N THR A 117 -9.08 -3.30 1.23
CA THR A 117 -8.91 -3.47 -0.22
C THR A 117 -8.43 -2.16 -0.84
N HIS A 118 -7.40 -2.21 -1.68
CA HIS A 118 -6.78 -1.08 -2.36
C HIS A 118 -6.30 0.06 -1.45
N GLN A 119 -6.15 -0.18 -0.13
CA GLN A 119 -5.87 0.88 0.85
C GLN A 119 -4.72 1.79 0.45
N LEU A 120 -3.55 1.23 0.15
CA LEU A 120 -2.36 2.01 -0.20
C LEU A 120 -2.55 2.81 -1.49
N ARG A 121 -3.26 2.23 -2.46
CA ARG A 121 -3.54 2.86 -3.75
C ARG A 121 -4.45 4.08 -3.59
N VAL A 122 -5.54 3.94 -2.81
CA VAL A 122 -6.47 5.04 -2.53
C VAL A 122 -5.79 6.11 -1.66
N HIS A 123 -5.09 5.72 -0.59
CA HIS A 123 -4.39 6.65 0.30
C HIS A 123 -3.33 7.48 -0.45
N CYS A 124 -2.60 6.88 -1.38
CA CYS A 124 -1.65 7.62 -2.21
C CYS A 124 -2.35 8.54 -3.22
N ALA A 125 -3.43 8.09 -3.87
CA ALA A 125 -4.06 8.85 -4.93
C ALA A 125 -4.99 9.98 -4.45
N HIS A 126 -5.67 9.79 -3.31
CA HIS A 126 -6.69 10.72 -2.83
C HIS A 126 -6.08 12.06 -2.41
N THR A 127 -6.76 13.16 -2.74
CA THR A 127 -6.30 14.54 -2.47
C THR A 127 -6.18 14.86 -0.98
N LEU A 128 -7.00 14.24 -0.12
CA LEU A 128 -6.89 14.33 1.34
C LEU A 128 -5.84 13.38 1.92
N GLY A 129 -5.30 12.45 1.13
CA GLY A 129 -4.18 11.60 1.48
C GLY A 129 -2.87 12.20 0.95
N LEU A 130 -2.10 11.40 0.22
CA LEU A 130 -0.83 11.88 -0.34
C LEU A 130 -1.03 12.80 -1.56
N GLY A 131 -2.13 12.65 -2.32
CA GLY A 131 -2.38 13.36 -3.58
C GLY A 131 -1.38 13.02 -4.69
N ARG A 132 -0.75 11.85 -4.62
CA ARG A 132 0.28 11.35 -5.54
C ARG A 132 -0.04 9.89 -5.88
N PRO A 133 -0.80 9.59 -6.95
CA PRO A 133 -1.09 8.21 -7.34
C PRO A 133 0.18 7.39 -7.56
N ILE A 134 0.10 6.10 -7.24
CA ILE A 134 1.16 5.16 -7.56
C ILE A 134 1.29 5.04 -9.08
N LEU A 135 2.51 5.06 -9.60
CA LEU A 135 2.75 4.92 -11.04
C LEU A 135 2.26 3.55 -11.53
N GLY A 136 1.68 3.54 -12.73
CA GLY A 136 1.09 2.33 -13.32
C GLY A 136 -0.25 1.92 -12.70
N ASP A 137 -0.84 2.73 -11.81
CA ASP A 137 -2.17 2.46 -11.26
C ASP A 137 -3.28 2.82 -12.24
N LEU A 138 -3.87 1.82 -12.88
CA LEU A 138 -4.94 1.99 -13.87
C LEU A 138 -6.28 2.38 -13.24
N LEU A 139 -6.49 2.11 -11.95
CA LEU A 139 -7.76 2.42 -11.28
C LEU A 139 -7.78 3.84 -10.68
N TYR A 140 -6.68 4.27 -10.07
CA TYR A 140 -6.63 5.52 -9.30
C TYR A 140 -5.70 6.57 -9.92
N GLY A 141 -4.87 6.20 -10.91
CA GLY A 141 -3.94 7.07 -11.61
C GLY A 141 -4.46 7.68 -12.92
N ALA A 142 -5.56 7.20 -13.45
CA ALA A 142 -6.02 7.54 -14.81
C ALA A 142 -6.33 9.04 -15.05
N HIS A 143 -6.70 9.79 -14.02
CA HIS A 143 -6.90 11.25 -14.14
C HIS A 143 -5.57 12.02 -14.19
N THR A 144 -4.48 11.44 -13.70
CA THR A 144 -3.16 12.06 -13.63
C THR A 144 -2.41 11.99 -14.96
N VAL A 145 -2.61 10.87 -15.69
CA VAL A 145 -1.90 10.56 -16.94
C VAL A 145 -2.28 11.52 -18.07
N ARG A 146 -3.48 12.06 -18.06
CA ARG A 146 -3.95 13.00 -19.12
C ARG A 146 -3.28 14.37 -19.07
N LEU A 147 -2.59 14.72 -17.99
CA LEU A 147 -1.93 16.02 -17.82
C LEU A 147 -0.41 15.98 -18.00
N GLN A 148 0.19 14.78 -18.07
CA GLN A 148 1.60 14.61 -18.37
C GLN A 148 1.76 14.08 -19.80
N THR A 149 2.37 14.88 -20.63
CA THR A 149 2.38 14.82 -22.10
C THR A 149 3.16 13.66 -22.73
N ASP A 150 3.66 12.70 -21.97
CA ASP A 150 4.36 11.53 -22.52
C ASP A 150 3.78 10.22 -21.99
N ALA A 151 2.76 9.72 -22.71
CA ALA A 151 2.18 8.39 -22.47
C ALA A 151 3.21 7.24 -22.64
N SER A 152 4.35 7.52 -23.28
CA SER A 152 5.44 6.54 -23.51
C SER A 152 6.31 6.25 -22.30
N ALA A 153 6.22 7.05 -21.22
CA ALA A 153 7.06 6.94 -20.03
C ALA A 153 6.37 6.27 -18.83
N GLN A 154 5.11 5.83 -18.97
CA GLN A 154 4.40 5.17 -17.88
C GLN A 154 4.86 3.71 -17.71
N PRO A 155 5.12 3.25 -16.49
CA PRO A 155 5.41 1.84 -16.26
C PRO A 155 4.23 0.97 -16.71
N SER A 156 4.52 -0.16 -17.33
CA SER A 156 3.52 -1.13 -17.82
C SER A 156 2.78 -1.86 -16.69
N ARG A 157 3.17 -1.64 -15.44
CA ARG A 157 2.62 -2.31 -14.24
C ARG A 157 2.54 -1.35 -13.06
N LEU A 158 1.73 -1.72 -12.07
CA LEU A 158 1.62 -1.01 -10.80
C LEU A 158 2.96 -1.02 -10.05
N CYS A 159 3.52 0.17 -9.75
CA CYS A 159 4.74 0.34 -8.99
C CYS A 159 4.47 0.25 -7.48
N LEU A 160 3.92 -0.88 -7.04
CA LEU A 160 3.66 -1.23 -5.65
C LEU A 160 4.20 -2.62 -5.35
N HIS A 161 5.05 -2.71 -4.33
CA HIS A 161 5.76 -3.93 -3.99
C HIS A 161 5.70 -4.21 -2.48
N ALA A 162 5.18 -5.38 -2.10
CA ALA A 162 5.24 -5.87 -0.71
C ALA A 162 6.70 -6.22 -0.37
N LEU A 163 7.41 -5.26 0.21
CA LEU A 163 8.85 -5.34 0.44
C LEU A 163 9.18 -6.28 1.59
N SER A 164 8.48 -6.18 2.70
CA SER A 164 8.77 -6.96 3.90
C SER A 164 7.51 -7.28 4.69
N ILE A 165 7.55 -8.44 5.35
CA ILE A 165 6.50 -8.88 6.26
C ILE A 165 7.11 -9.49 7.51
N THR A 166 6.60 -9.08 8.68
CA THR A 166 7.02 -9.61 9.99
C THR A 166 5.80 -10.15 10.72
N PHE A 167 5.89 -11.38 11.20
CA PHE A 167 4.84 -12.07 11.96
C PHE A 167 5.46 -13.01 12.99
N ARG A 168 4.64 -13.62 13.86
CA ARG A 168 5.09 -14.64 14.80
C ARG A 168 4.90 -16.04 14.21
N HIS A 169 5.92 -16.88 14.35
CA HIS A 169 5.83 -18.27 13.90
C HIS A 169 4.68 -19.00 14.61
N PRO A 170 3.77 -19.68 13.89
CA PRO A 170 2.55 -20.24 14.48
C PRO A 170 2.77 -21.21 15.63
N ASP A 171 3.88 -21.96 15.62
CA ASP A 171 4.15 -23.00 16.63
C ASP A 171 5.11 -22.54 17.72
N THR A 172 6.12 -21.72 17.37
CA THR A 172 7.20 -21.33 18.31
C THR A 172 7.04 -19.94 18.87
N ASP A 173 6.11 -19.15 18.35
CA ASP A 173 5.89 -17.73 18.67
C ASP A 173 7.13 -16.83 18.45
N ALA A 174 8.17 -17.34 17.80
CA ALA A 174 9.34 -16.55 17.46
C ALA A 174 9.02 -15.51 16.38
N PRO A 175 9.53 -14.27 16.46
CA PRO A 175 9.33 -13.29 15.40
C PRO A 175 10.11 -13.71 14.15
N LEU A 176 9.45 -13.66 13.00
CA LEU A 176 10.02 -13.95 11.69
C LEU A 176 9.82 -12.75 10.78
N THR A 177 10.87 -12.39 10.04
CA THR A 177 10.83 -11.33 9.03
C THR A 177 11.34 -11.87 7.70
N PHE A 178 10.56 -11.66 6.65
CA PHE A 178 10.95 -11.97 5.28
C PHE A 178 10.93 -10.68 4.45
N THR A 179 11.98 -10.51 3.65
CA THR A 179 12.15 -9.32 2.79
C THR A 179 12.38 -9.77 1.36
N SER A 180 11.69 -9.16 0.42
CA SER A 180 11.94 -9.34 -1.02
C SER A 180 13.24 -8.65 -1.41
N GLN A 181 14.07 -9.32 -2.19
CA GLN A 181 15.34 -8.77 -2.68
C GLN A 181 15.20 -8.03 -4.02
N HIS A 182 14.05 -8.14 -4.68
CA HIS A 182 13.83 -7.58 -6.01
C HIS A 182 12.70 -6.56 -6.00
N LEU A 183 13.03 -5.33 -6.35
CA LEU A 183 12.07 -4.31 -6.72
C LEU A 183 11.72 -4.53 -8.19
N CYS A 184 10.45 -4.76 -8.48
CA CYS A 184 9.98 -5.08 -9.84
C CYS A 184 9.41 -3.85 -10.56
N TYR A 185 10.13 -2.74 -10.60
CA TYR A 185 9.78 -1.57 -11.43
C TYR A 185 11.01 -0.77 -11.81
#